data_6f2fcdbf06d934336a1cb14cf2c9811b
#
_entry.id   6f2fcdbf06d934336a1cb14cf2c9811b
#
_cell.length_a   1.000
_cell.length_b   1.000
_cell.length_c   1.000
_cell.angle_alpha   90.00
_cell.angle_beta   90.00
_cell.angle_gamma   90.00
#
_symmetry.space_group_name_H-M   'P 1'
#
loop_
_entity.id
_entity.type
_entity.pdbx_description
1 polymer ?
#
loop_
_entity_poly.entity_id
_entity_poly.type
_entity_poly.pdbx_seq_one_letter_code
_entity_poly.pdbx_strand_id
1 'polypeptide(L)'
;MSEAKTYFDEYKKVSEPNKQERAKNWGIAIGLQQVDGLTPSKYLVELAKENIEGKISLEKVHENLDRYYETPEGKALGPDKHEADRVSAHITDLLRDPSFDFIPTTLCAIHNKLFYDVYPEWAGNIRKTNITKPEEILNGNTIGYGDKFLILDALRKKFDAESAFDYSGLDTREKIEHIAKFISGLWQTHPFREGNTRTIAVFTIKYLRSQGFEAGNEMFDKHSKYFRNALVRANYQNLATNVPYTMEYLNRFFGNLLLGENNRLDNADLQLSPVQTAIFTDKKGNIGKNTDKIAEITDKFGNLTDKIKSAELEFLAAIFDSLADGAEITNARAQEISGKSAESVKKYFAALVAAGVLVAVGERKARKYKLNRKGAE
;
A
#
# COMPACT_ATOMS: atom_id res chain seq x y z
N MET A 1 -17.79 -3.29 -19.00
CA MET A 1 -17.36 -2.42 -17.86
C MET A 1 -18.60 -2.18 -17.01
N SER A 2 -18.66 -2.67 -15.77
CA SER A 2 -19.74 -2.28 -14.86
C SER A 2 -19.47 -0.84 -14.43
N GLU A 3 -20.42 0.07 -14.69
CA GLU A 3 -20.37 1.41 -14.13
C GLU A 3 -20.21 1.30 -12.60
N ALA A 4 -19.27 2.05 -12.05
CA ALA A 4 -19.10 2.13 -10.60
C ALA A 4 -20.43 2.58 -10.01
N LYS A 5 -21.00 1.78 -9.11
CA LYS A 5 -22.27 2.10 -8.47
C LYS A 5 -22.08 3.31 -7.58
N THR A 6 -22.63 4.44 -7.97
CA THR A 6 -22.62 5.67 -7.17
C THR A 6 -23.79 5.70 -6.21
N TYR A 7 -23.52 6.18 -5.01
CA TYR A 7 -24.51 6.31 -3.93
C TYR A 7 -24.88 7.78 -3.72
N PHE A 8 -26.14 8.02 -3.45
CA PHE A 8 -26.67 9.33 -3.02
C PHE A 8 -26.55 10.47 -4.04
N ASP A 9 -26.42 10.19 -5.34
CA ASP A 9 -26.33 11.22 -6.39
C ASP A 9 -27.53 12.16 -6.40
N GLU A 10 -28.71 11.69 -6.00
CA GLU A 10 -29.92 12.50 -5.84
C GLU A 10 -29.76 13.62 -4.81
N TYR A 11 -29.00 13.38 -3.75
CA TYR A 11 -28.77 14.38 -2.68
C TYR A 11 -27.65 15.37 -3.02
N LYS A 12 -26.74 15.00 -3.90
CA LYS A 12 -25.63 15.88 -4.31
C LYS A 12 -26.10 17.08 -5.14
N LYS A 13 -27.32 17.01 -5.70
CA LYS A 13 -27.93 18.03 -6.55
C LYS A 13 -28.97 18.89 -5.83
N VAL A 14 -29.30 18.60 -4.56
CA VAL A 14 -30.25 19.41 -3.79
C VAL A 14 -29.64 20.73 -3.39
N SER A 15 -30.47 21.77 -3.23
CA SER A 15 -30.02 23.14 -2.88
C SER A 15 -29.70 23.34 -1.38
N GLU A 16 -29.76 22.28 -0.56
CA GLU A 16 -29.47 22.33 0.88
C GLU A 16 -28.00 21.94 1.16
N PRO A 17 -27.09 22.90 1.50
CA PRO A 17 -25.67 22.64 1.66
C PRO A 17 -25.34 21.52 2.64
N ASN A 18 -26.04 21.47 3.78
CA ASN A 18 -25.83 20.44 4.81
C ASN A 18 -26.16 19.01 4.32
N LYS A 19 -27.18 18.87 3.46
CA LYS A 19 -27.52 17.57 2.85
C LYS A 19 -26.49 17.17 1.81
N GLN A 20 -26.06 18.13 1.00
CA GLN A 20 -25.01 17.88 0.00
C GLN A 20 -23.71 17.41 0.64
N GLU A 21 -23.29 18.09 1.71
CA GLU A 21 -22.06 17.75 2.42
C GLU A 21 -22.15 16.35 3.05
N ARG A 22 -23.24 16.03 3.74
CA ARG A 22 -23.46 14.70 4.30
C ARG A 22 -23.47 13.63 3.21
N ALA A 23 -24.16 13.88 2.08
CA ALA A 23 -24.20 12.96 0.96
C ALA A 23 -22.80 12.72 0.32
N LYS A 24 -22.01 13.80 0.19
CA LYS A 24 -20.60 13.70 -0.28
C LYS A 24 -19.76 12.86 0.68
N ASN A 25 -19.83 13.15 1.98
CA ASN A 25 -19.04 12.40 2.98
C ASN A 25 -19.41 10.91 3.00
N TRP A 26 -20.70 10.56 2.93
CA TRP A 26 -21.16 9.18 2.84
C TRP A 26 -20.76 8.51 1.51
N GLY A 27 -20.85 9.23 0.39
CA GLY A 27 -20.40 8.73 -0.91
C GLY A 27 -18.90 8.36 -0.90
N ILE A 28 -18.07 9.26 -0.39
CA ILE A 28 -16.63 9.01 -0.22
C ILE A 28 -16.39 7.81 0.71
N ALA A 29 -17.07 7.78 1.86
CA ALA A 29 -16.88 6.73 2.87
C ALA A 29 -17.20 5.33 2.32
N ILE A 30 -18.30 5.20 1.60
CA ILE A 30 -18.72 3.95 0.96
C ILE A 30 -17.82 3.61 -0.24
N GLY A 31 -17.48 4.61 -1.05
CA GLY A 31 -16.61 4.43 -2.20
C GLY A 31 -15.22 3.92 -1.83
N LEU A 32 -14.67 4.40 -0.71
CA LEU A 32 -13.38 3.95 -0.20
C LEU A 32 -13.34 2.47 0.22
N GLN A 33 -14.48 1.81 0.48
CA GLN A 33 -14.49 0.38 0.76
C GLN A 33 -14.08 -0.46 -0.47
N GLN A 34 -14.29 0.08 -1.68
CA GLN A 34 -13.95 -0.61 -2.91
C GLN A 34 -12.44 -0.81 -3.13
N VAL A 35 -11.58 -0.09 -2.41
CA VAL A 35 -10.11 -0.29 -2.49
C VAL A 35 -9.71 -1.70 -2.03
N ASP A 36 -10.49 -2.28 -1.12
CA ASP A 36 -10.31 -3.63 -0.59
C ASP A 36 -11.42 -4.60 -1.08
N GLY A 37 -12.18 -4.20 -2.11
CA GLY A 37 -13.25 -5.02 -2.71
C GLY A 37 -14.51 -5.13 -1.86
N LEU A 38 -14.63 -4.34 -0.79
CA LEU A 38 -15.75 -4.37 0.12
C LEU A 38 -16.94 -3.54 -0.40
N THR A 39 -18.13 -3.90 0.03
CA THR A 39 -19.37 -3.18 -0.29
C THR A 39 -20.26 -3.11 0.95
N PRO A 40 -20.96 -1.99 1.20
CA PRO A 40 -21.83 -1.85 2.37
C PRO A 40 -23.04 -2.78 2.31
N SER A 41 -23.66 -2.99 3.46
CA SER A 41 -24.98 -3.62 3.55
C SER A 41 -26.09 -2.68 3.07
N LYS A 42 -27.24 -3.22 2.75
CA LYS A 42 -28.44 -2.41 2.47
C LYS A 42 -28.86 -1.63 3.69
N TYR A 43 -28.68 -2.20 4.87
CA TYR A 43 -29.03 -1.57 6.14
C TYR A 43 -28.22 -0.27 6.37
N LEU A 44 -26.90 -0.30 6.17
CA LEU A 44 -26.09 0.91 6.24
C LEU A 44 -26.56 1.97 5.24
N VAL A 45 -26.86 1.58 3.99
CA VAL A 45 -27.29 2.53 2.97
C VAL A 45 -28.57 3.24 3.39
N GLU A 46 -29.54 2.55 4.02
CA GLU A 46 -30.75 3.19 4.54
C GLU A 46 -30.47 4.11 5.72
N LEU A 47 -29.62 3.70 6.67
CA LEU A 47 -29.20 4.57 7.77
C LEU A 47 -28.48 5.83 7.28
N ALA A 48 -27.63 5.69 6.26
CA ALA A 48 -26.93 6.81 5.63
C ALA A 48 -27.95 7.81 5.01
N LYS A 49 -28.97 7.33 4.33
CA LYS A 49 -30.06 8.19 3.79
C LYS A 49 -30.78 8.95 4.91
N GLU A 50 -31.17 8.25 5.98
CA GLU A 50 -31.81 8.90 7.13
C GLU A 50 -30.91 9.98 7.76
N ASN A 51 -29.60 9.71 7.85
CA ASN A 51 -28.62 10.69 8.33
C ASN A 51 -28.47 11.89 7.37
N ILE A 52 -28.39 11.63 6.05
CA ILE A 52 -28.34 12.69 5.02
C ILE A 52 -29.56 13.60 5.13
N GLU A 53 -30.74 13.03 5.29
CA GLU A 53 -31.99 13.77 5.44
C GLU A 53 -32.12 14.47 6.81
N GLY A 54 -31.22 14.18 7.76
CA GLY A 54 -31.25 14.78 9.11
C GLY A 54 -32.26 14.14 10.04
N LYS A 55 -32.83 12.98 9.68
CA LYS A 55 -33.78 12.24 10.52
C LYS A 55 -33.10 11.59 11.73
N ILE A 56 -31.85 11.17 11.57
CA ILE A 56 -31.02 10.62 12.64
C ILE A 56 -29.64 11.27 12.66
N SER A 57 -29.03 11.34 13.84
CA SER A 57 -27.64 11.78 14.00
C SER A 57 -26.67 10.67 13.62
N LEU A 58 -25.39 11.02 13.44
CA LEU A 58 -24.35 10.02 13.12
C LEU A 58 -24.08 9.10 14.32
N GLU A 59 -24.21 9.62 15.55
CA GLU A 59 -24.17 8.83 16.78
C GLU A 59 -25.27 7.77 16.78
N LYS A 60 -26.47 8.14 16.29
CA LYS A 60 -27.59 7.20 16.16
C LYS A 60 -27.35 6.14 15.08
N VAL A 61 -26.62 6.47 14.01
CA VAL A 61 -26.17 5.48 13.01
C VAL A 61 -25.30 4.43 13.70
N HIS A 62 -24.29 4.84 14.50
CA HIS A 62 -23.42 3.90 15.23
C HIS A 62 -24.23 3.00 16.18
N GLU A 63 -25.11 3.57 17.01
CA GLU A 63 -25.98 2.78 17.91
C GLU A 63 -26.85 1.77 17.15
N ASN A 64 -27.36 2.14 15.98
CA ASN A 64 -28.18 1.25 15.17
C ASN A 64 -27.35 0.12 14.56
N LEU A 65 -26.12 0.42 14.10
CA LEU A 65 -25.19 -0.62 13.62
C LEU A 65 -24.81 -1.57 14.75
N ASP A 66 -24.53 -1.07 15.97
CA ASP A 66 -24.23 -1.90 17.15
C ASP A 66 -25.34 -2.93 17.38
N ARG A 67 -26.58 -2.46 17.44
CA ARG A 67 -27.74 -3.32 17.65
C ARG A 67 -27.96 -4.29 16.51
N TYR A 68 -27.79 -3.82 15.25
CA TYR A 68 -28.04 -4.65 14.08
C TYR A 68 -27.08 -5.83 14.02
N TYR A 69 -25.79 -5.62 14.26
CA TYR A 69 -24.79 -6.69 14.22
C TYR A 69 -24.86 -7.65 15.44
N GLU A 70 -25.67 -7.34 16.45
CA GLU A 70 -26.04 -8.32 17.50
C GLU A 70 -27.18 -9.25 17.08
N THR A 71 -27.99 -8.88 16.09
CA THR A 71 -29.09 -9.70 15.56
C THR A 71 -28.58 -10.89 14.73
N PRO A 72 -29.39 -11.97 14.60
CA PRO A 72 -29.06 -13.08 13.70
C PRO A 72 -28.86 -12.64 12.24
N GLU A 73 -29.66 -11.70 11.75
CA GLU A 73 -29.60 -11.16 10.39
C GLU A 73 -28.29 -10.41 10.16
N GLY A 74 -27.90 -9.55 11.08
CA GLY A 74 -26.64 -8.81 11.01
C GLY A 74 -25.43 -9.72 11.05
N LYS A 75 -25.41 -10.70 11.98
CA LYS A 75 -24.33 -11.69 12.08
C LYS A 75 -24.19 -12.54 10.82
N ALA A 76 -25.30 -12.85 10.15
CA ALA A 76 -25.31 -13.63 8.91
C ALA A 76 -24.67 -12.93 7.70
N LEU A 77 -24.50 -11.59 7.75
CA LEU A 77 -23.85 -10.83 6.67
C LEU A 77 -22.34 -11.09 6.56
N GLY A 78 -21.73 -11.57 7.61
CA GLY A 78 -20.31 -11.90 7.67
C GLY A 78 -19.39 -10.69 7.91
N PRO A 79 -18.08 -10.95 8.08
CA PRO A 79 -17.10 -9.94 8.50
C PRO A 79 -16.91 -8.82 7.48
N ASP A 80 -16.94 -9.11 6.18
CA ASP A 80 -16.71 -8.11 5.12
C ASP A 80 -17.78 -7.00 5.13
N LYS A 81 -19.06 -7.37 5.36
CA LYS A 81 -20.14 -6.40 5.46
C LYS A 81 -20.06 -5.60 6.75
N HIS A 82 -19.75 -6.28 7.84
CA HIS A 82 -19.53 -5.63 9.14
C HIS A 82 -18.41 -4.58 9.04
N GLU A 83 -17.25 -4.95 8.48
CA GLU A 83 -16.15 -4.02 8.26
C GLU A 83 -16.56 -2.84 7.37
N ALA A 84 -17.16 -3.13 6.20
CA ALA A 84 -17.57 -2.07 5.27
C ALA A 84 -18.53 -1.06 5.92
N ASP A 85 -19.49 -1.52 6.69
CA ASP A 85 -20.47 -0.67 7.35
C ASP A 85 -19.84 0.17 8.46
N ARG A 86 -19.08 -0.45 9.35
CA ARG A 86 -18.40 0.25 10.47
C ARG A 86 -17.43 1.29 9.96
N VAL A 87 -16.52 0.88 9.05
CA VAL A 87 -15.49 1.78 8.54
C VAL A 87 -16.12 2.92 7.73
N SER A 88 -17.22 2.70 7.01
CA SER A 88 -17.92 3.80 6.33
C SER A 88 -18.50 4.82 7.31
N ALA A 89 -19.10 4.40 8.42
CA ALA A 89 -19.59 5.32 9.45
C ALA A 89 -18.43 6.11 10.08
N HIS A 90 -17.30 5.45 10.40
CA HIS A 90 -16.11 6.11 10.96
C HIS A 90 -15.46 7.10 9.98
N ILE A 91 -15.39 6.77 8.68
CA ILE A 91 -14.90 7.71 7.67
C ILE A 91 -15.80 8.95 7.63
N THR A 92 -17.12 8.76 7.68
CA THR A 92 -18.09 9.87 7.67
C THR A 92 -17.91 10.78 8.89
N ASP A 93 -17.64 10.21 10.09
CA ASP A 93 -17.27 10.98 11.29
C ASP A 93 -16.02 11.84 11.06
N LEU A 94 -14.95 11.21 10.54
CA LEU A 94 -13.67 11.88 10.31
C LEU A 94 -13.77 12.99 9.27
N LEU A 95 -14.58 12.80 8.22
CA LEU A 95 -14.78 13.80 7.18
C LEU A 95 -15.69 14.96 7.62
N ARG A 96 -16.59 14.72 8.57
CA ARG A 96 -17.43 15.76 9.20
C ARG A 96 -16.61 16.67 10.12
N ASP A 97 -15.62 16.12 10.81
CA ASP A 97 -14.74 16.87 11.72
C ASP A 97 -13.66 17.63 10.92
N PRO A 98 -13.64 18.97 10.94
CA PRO A 98 -12.65 19.77 10.23
C PRO A 98 -11.27 19.78 10.90
N SER A 99 -11.15 19.32 12.15
CA SER A 99 -9.88 19.34 12.88
C SER A 99 -8.81 18.47 12.21
N PHE A 100 -7.61 19.01 12.08
CA PHE A 100 -6.50 18.28 11.46
C PHE A 100 -5.16 18.83 11.94
N ASP A 101 -4.32 17.94 12.49
CA ASP A 101 -2.95 18.23 12.85
C ASP A 101 -2.00 17.57 11.86
N PHE A 102 -1.09 18.34 11.30
CA PHE A 102 -0.11 17.82 10.34
C PHE A 102 1.11 17.23 11.08
N ILE A 103 0.93 16.06 11.69
CA ILE A 103 1.96 15.31 12.41
C ILE A 103 1.87 13.80 12.10
N PRO A 104 2.96 13.02 12.21
CA PRO A 104 2.95 11.60 11.88
C PRO A 104 1.90 10.77 12.66
N THR A 105 1.64 11.14 13.92
CA THR A 105 0.68 10.43 14.78
C THR A 105 -0.77 10.60 14.33
N THR A 106 -1.08 11.60 13.51
CA THR A 106 -2.40 11.77 12.90
C THR A 106 -2.77 10.57 12.01
N LEU A 107 -1.80 9.96 11.32
CA LEU A 107 -2.06 8.71 10.59
C LEU A 107 -2.52 7.58 11.52
N CYS A 108 -1.86 7.45 12.68
CA CYS A 108 -2.24 6.45 13.68
C CYS A 108 -3.63 6.76 14.28
N ALA A 109 -3.93 8.03 14.55
CA ALA A 109 -5.23 8.45 15.06
C ALA A 109 -6.36 8.16 14.06
N ILE A 110 -6.17 8.51 12.77
CA ILE A 110 -7.12 8.19 11.70
C ILE A 110 -7.31 6.67 11.60
N HIS A 111 -6.23 5.90 11.53
CA HIS A 111 -6.31 4.45 11.45
C HIS A 111 -7.01 3.84 12.65
N ASN A 112 -6.72 4.32 13.86
CA ASN A 112 -7.42 3.88 15.06
C ASN A 112 -8.92 4.16 14.97
N LYS A 113 -9.31 5.39 14.61
CA LYS A 113 -10.73 5.76 14.47
C LYS A 113 -11.45 4.95 13.40
N LEU A 114 -10.76 4.55 12.33
CA LEU A 114 -11.35 3.72 11.28
C LEU A 114 -11.63 2.28 11.73
N PHE A 115 -10.76 1.72 12.60
CA PHE A 115 -10.70 0.27 12.79
C PHE A 115 -10.80 -0.20 14.25
N TYR A 116 -11.00 0.69 15.24
CA TYR A 116 -10.93 0.35 16.67
C TYR A 116 -11.92 -0.75 17.09
N ASP A 117 -13.07 -0.84 16.46
CA ASP A 117 -14.13 -1.82 16.75
C ASP A 117 -14.17 -2.99 15.75
N VAL A 118 -13.44 -2.88 14.64
CA VAL A 118 -13.28 -3.94 13.63
C VAL A 118 -12.05 -4.79 13.95
N TYR A 119 -10.94 -4.12 14.27
CA TYR A 119 -9.64 -4.75 14.51
C TYR A 119 -8.96 -4.15 15.76
N PRO A 120 -9.54 -4.32 16.95
CA PRO A 120 -9.09 -3.64 18.17
C PRO A 120 -7.65 -3.94 18.56
N GLU A 121 -7.12 -5.13 18.20
CA GLU A 121 -5.76 -5.53 18.58
C GLU A 121 -4.66 -4.74 17.86
N TRP A 122 -4.93 -4.22 16.69
CA TRP A 122 -3.92 -3.53 15.88
C TRP A 122 -4.37 -2.19 15.28
N ALA A 123 -5.59 -1.75 15.56
CA ALA A 123 -6.04 -0.41 15.17
C ALA A 123 -5.13 0.68 15.73
N GLY A 124 -4.66 1.60 14.90
CA GLY A 124 -3.73 2.66 15.26
C GLY A 124 -2.29 2.23 15.50
N ASN A 125 -2.00 0.93 15.53
CA ASN A 125 -0.68 0.41 15.84
C ASN A 125 0.15 0.18 14.57
N ILE A 126 1.39 0.66 14.58
CA ILE A 126 2.34 0.39 13.51
C ILE A 126 2.68 -1.10 13.50
N ARG A 127 2.72 -1.69 12.30
CA ARG A 127 3.05 -3.11 12.11
C ARG A 127 4.45 -3.45 12.59
N LYS A 128 4.58 -4.65 13.13
CA LYS A 128 5.83 -5.21 13.66
C LYS A 128 6.47 -6.25 12.72
N THR A 129 5.88 -6.47 11.55
CA THR A 129 6.34 -7.43 10.55
C THR A 129 6.52 -6.75 9.20
N ASN A 130 7.45 -7.22 8.38
CA ASN A 130 7.51 -6.86 6.99
C ASN A 130 6.33 -7.49 6.24
N ILE A 131 5.89 -6.85 5.18
CA ILE A 131 4.72 -7.29 4.42
C ILE A 131 5.04 -7.34 2.94
N THR A 132 4.41 -8.29 2.27
CA THR A 132 4.39 -8.43 0.83
C THR A 132 2.94 -8.61 0.40
N LYS A 133 2.48 -7.81 -0.52
CA LYS A 133 1.11 -7.90 -1.07
C LYS A 133 1.18 -8.12 -2.57
N PRO A 134 0.60 -9.21 -3.09
CA PRO A 134 0.45 -9.37 -4.53
C PRO A 134 -0.57 -8.35 -5.05
N GLU A 135 -0.19 -7.63 -6.11
CA GLU A 135 -1.01 -6.62 -6.74
C GLU A 135 -1.59 -7.13 -8.06
N GLU A 136 -2.92 -7.05 -8.21
CA GLU A 136 -3.64 -7.51 -9.40
C GLU A 136 -3.09 -6.86 -10.68
N ILE A 137 -2.93 -5.52 -10.65
CA ILE A 137 -2.44 -4.76 -11.82
C ILE A 137 -0.96 -5.03 -12.16
N LEU A 138 -0.25 -5.72 -11.28
CA LEU A 138 1.13 -6.18 -11.47
C LEU A 138 1.20 -7.69 -11.71
N ASN A 139 0.11 -8.35 -12.10
CA ASN A 139 0.02 -9.81 -12.29
C ASN A 139 0.55 -10.60 -11.07
N GLY A 140 0.22 -10.17 -9.86
CA GLY A 140 0.64 -10.82 -8.62
C GLY A 140 2.01 -10.39 -8.10
N ASN A 141 2.75 -9.53 -8.81
CA ASN A 141 3.95 -8.92 -8.23
C ASN A 141 3.61 -7.93 -7.13
N THR A 142 4.61 -7.59 -6.33
CA THR A 142 4.51 -6.64 -5.22
C THR A 142 5.35 -5.40 -5.46
N ILE A 143 5.08 -4.36 -4.71
CA ILE A 143 5.98 -3.21 -4.58
C ILE A 143 6.87 -3.38 -3.34
N GLY A 144 7.96 -2.60 -3.26
CA GLY A 144 8.77 -2.48 -2.05
C GLY A 144 8.08 -1.60 -1.03
N TYR A 145 7.52 -2.20 0.03
CA TYR A 145 7.00 -1.46 1.19
C TYR A 145 8.11 -1.08 2.16
N GLY A 146 7.86 -0.09 3.02
CA GLY A 146 8.82 0.33 4.04
C GLY A 146 9.22 -0.81 4.98
N ASP A 147 10.51 -0.86 5.36
CA ASP A 147 10.97 -1.81 6.38
C ASP A 147 10.34 -1.50 7.75
N LYS A 148 9.92 -2.54 8.48
CA LYS A 148 9.22 -2.41 9.78
C LYS A 148 9.99 -1.59 10.82
N PHE A 149 11.32 -1.67 10.82
CA PHE A 149 12.17 -0.95 11.78
C PHE A 149 12.34 0.53 11.43
N LEU A 150 12.12 0.89 10.16
CA LEU A 150 12.32 2.24 9.64
C LEU A 150 11.03 3.03 9.48
N ILE A 151 9.85 2.45 9.74
CA ILE A 151 8.55 3.09 9.51
C ILE A 151 8.44 4.44 10.22
N LEU A 152 8.75 4.49 11.52
CA LEU A 152 8.65 5.73 12.32
C LEU A 152 9.57 6.82 11.81
N ASP A 153 10.83 6.46 11.50
CA ASP A 153 11.81 7.41 10.99
C ASP A 153 11.46 7.87 9.57
N ALA A 154 10.94 6.96 8.73
CA ALA A 154 10.49 7.30 7.40
C ALA A 154 9.29 8.26 7.43
N LEU A 155 8.31 8.02 8.31
CA LEU A 155 7.18 8.93 8.49
C LEU A 155 7.65 10.28 8.99
N ARG A 156 8.47 10.34 10.05
CA ARG A 156 9.01 11.60 10.58
C ARG A 156 9.71 12.41 9.49
N LYS A 157 10.67 11.79 8.79
CA LYS A 157 11.40 12.46 7.71
C LYS A 157 10.49 13.00 6.60
N LYS A 158 9.43 12.27 6.23
CA LYS A 158 8.49 12.71 5.20
C LYS A 158 7.65 13.92 5.68
N PHE A 159 7.17 13.87 6.91
CA PHE A 159 6.41 14.99 7.49
C PHE A 159 7.29 16.23 7.69
N ASP A 160 8.52 16.06 8.18
CA ASP A 160 9.48 17.17 8.36
C ASP A 160 9.83 17.80 6.99
N ALA A 161 10.09 16.98 5.96
CA ALA A 161 10.40 17.47 4.63
C ALA A 161 9.21 18.21 4.00
N GLU A 162 7.99 17.72 4.17
CA GLU A 162 6.77 18.38 3.68
C GLU A 162 6.49 19.68 4.43
N SER A 163 6.68 19.69 5.76
CA SER A 163 6.50 20.91 6.58
C SER A 163 7.50 22.00 6.23
N ALA A 164 8.71 21.62 5.83
CA ALA A 164 9.78 22.55 5.43
C ALA A 164 9.73 22.94 3.94
N PHE A 165 8.82 22.33 3.17
CA PHE A 165 8.77 22.56 1.73
C PHE A 165 8.19 23.95 1.40
N ASP A 166 8.94 24.70 0.59
CA ASP A 166 8.52 26.03 0.14
C ASP A 166 7.65 25.95 -1.14
N TYR A 167 6.38 26.19 -0.97
CA TYR A 167 5.40 26.24 -2.06
C TYR A 167 5.37 27.59 -2.79
N SER A 168 6.17 28.57 -2.36
CA SER A 168 6.20 29.90 -2.93
C SER A 168 6.71 29.92 -4.35
N GLY A 169 6.44 30.25 -5.34
CA GLY A 169 7.04 30.18 -6.67
C GLY A 169 6.59 28.99 -7.52
N LEU A 170 5.87 28.05 -6.95
CA LEU A 170 5.25 26.97 -7.71
C LEU A 170 3.88 27.37 -8.24
N ASP A 171 3.59 26.96 -9.47
CA ASP A 171 2.23 27.03 -9.98
C ASP A 171 1.30 25.99 -9.31
N THR A 172 0.01 26.07 -9.59
CA THR A 172 -0.97 25.18 -8.94
C THR A 172 -0.74 23.71 -9.32
N ARG A 173 -0.32 23.42 -10.55
CA ARG A 173 -0.04 22.06 -11.01
C ARG A 173 1.19 21.49 -10.32
N GLU A 174 2.26 22.24 -10.23
CA GLU A 174 3.49 21.85 -9.54
C GLU A 174 3.24 21.56 -8.06
N LYS A 175 2.41 22.39 -7.40
CA LYS A 175 1.97 22.13 -6.00
C LYS A 175 1.24 20.80 -5.88
N ILE A 176 0.31 20.52 -6.78
CA ILE A 176 -0.48 19.29 -6.79
C ILE A 176 0.41 18.07 -7.05
N GLU A 177 1.35 18.16 -8.00
CA GLU A 177 2.30 17.09 -8.30
C GLU A 177 3.23 16.79 -7.11
N HIS A 178 3.66 17.83 -6.39
CA HIS A 178 4.42 17.66 -5.15
C HIS A 178 3.60 16.95 -4.07
N ILE A 179 2.37 17.40 -3.83
CA ILE A 179 1.45 16.76 -2.88
C ILE A 179 1.20 15.29 -3.27
N ALA A 180 0.95 15.01 -4.55
CA ALA A 180 0.76 13.64 -5.04
C ALA A 180 1.98 12.75 -4.74
N LYS A 181 3.20 13.29 -4.91
CA LYS A 181 4.45 12.60 -4.57
C LYS A 181 4.58 12.34 -3.07
N PHE A 182 4.26 13.32 -2.24
CA PHE A 182 4.24 13.17 -0.79
C PHE A 182 3.27 12.07 -0.35
N ILE A 183 2.03 12.10 -0.83
CA ILE A 183 1.00 11.11 -0.52
C ILE A 183 1.42 9.70 -1.00
N SER A 184 1.99 9.59 -2.20
CA SER A 184 2.54 8.32 -2.70
C SER A 184 3.62 7.76 -1.78
N GLY A 185 4.54 8.62 -1.32
CA GLY A 185 5.59 8.22 -0.39
C GLY A 185 5.07 7.79 0.99
N LEU A 186 4.03 8.46 1.52
CA LEU A 186 3.36 8.03 2.76
C LEU A 186 2.73 6.65 2.59
N TRP A 187 2.00 6.44 1.49
CA TRP A 187 1.37 5.17 1.21
C TRP A 187 2.38 4.03 1.06
N GLN A 188 3.52 4.26 0.40
CA GLN A 188 4.60 3.27 0.27
C GLN A 188 5.19 2.85 1.61
N THR A 189 5.27 3.76 2.59
CA THR A 189 5.72 3.43 3.94
C THR A 189 4.86 2.31 4.54
N HIS A 190 3.58 2.28 4.21
CA HIS A 190 2.60 1.23 4.56
C HIS A 190 2.66 0.86 6.05
N PRO A 191 2.38 1.84 6.94
CA PRO A 191 2.70 1.70 8.35
C PRO A 191 1.84 0.67 9.09
N PHE A 192 0.68 0.29 8.57
CA PHE A 192 -0.27 -0.57 9.25
C PHE A 192 -0.33 -1.96 8.62
N ARG A 193 -0.88 -2.92 9.38
CA ARG A 193 -1.09 -4.29 8.91
C ARG A 193 -2.11 -4.34 7.78
N GLU A 194 -3.24 -3.66 7.93
CA GLU A 194 -4.32 -3.52 6.95
C GLU A 194 -4.85 -2.08 6.93
N GLY A 195 -5.73 -1.72 5.99
CA GLY A 195 -6.40 -0.42 5.95
C GLY A 195 -5.54 0.78 5.53
N ASN A 196 -4.31 0.57 5.06
CA ASN A 196 -3.39 1.66 4.70
C ASN A 196 -3.98 2.60 3.65
N THR A 197 -4.59 2.08 2.59
CA THR A 197 -5.14 2.92 1.51
C THR A 197 -6.31 3.78 2.00
N ARG A 198 -7.23 3.22 2.78
CA ARG A 198 -8.36 3.97 3.36
C ARG A 198 -7.87 5.07 4.31
N THR A 199 -6.89 4.74 5.18
CA THR A 199 -6.26 5.71 6.07
C THR A 199 -5.59 6.85 5.32
N ILE A 200 -4.79 6.53 4.30
CA ILE A 200 -4.10 7.55 3.47
C ILE A 200 -5.11 8.38 2.68
N ALA A 201 -6.20 7.81 2.17
CA ALA A 201 -7.23 8.56 1.46
C ALA A 201 -7.92 9.58 2.39
N VAL A 202 -8.33 9.18 3.60
CA VAL A 202 -8.91 10.07 4.60
C VAL A 202 -7.90 11.16 5.02
N PHE A 203 -6.65 10.78 5.29
CA PHE A 203 -5.58 11.74 5.57
C PHE A 203 -5.42 12.74 4.42
N THR A 204 -5.38 12.25 3.18
CA THR A 204 -5.24 13.11 1.99
C THR A 204 -6.36 14.13 1.89
N ILE A 205 -7.61 13.73 2.09
CA ILE A 205 -8.76 14.64 2.04
C ILE A 205 -8.64 15.71 3.13
N LYS A 206 -8.32 15.31 4.36
CA LYS A 206 -8.16 16.26 5.48
C LYS A 206 -6.97 17.19 5.26
N TYR A 207 -5.84 16.67 4.79
CA TYR A 207 -4.65 17.46 4.46
C TYR A 207 -4.95 18.49 3.36
N LEU A 208 -5.56 18.07 2.26
CA LEU A 208 -5.94 18.98 1.19
C LEU A 208 -6.91 20.08 1.67
N ARG A 209 -7.90 19.72 2.49
CA ARG A 209 -8.84 20.70 3.10
C ARG A 209 -8.09 21.69 4.00
N SER A 210 -7.09 21.25 4.77
CA SER A 210 -6.27 22.13 5.61
C SER A 210 -5.39 23.09 4.80
N GLN A 211 -5.07 22.73 3.55
CA GLN A 211 -4.34 23.58 2.57
C GLN A 211 -5.29 24.49 1.77
N GLY A 212 -6.60 24.48 2.07
CA GLY A 212 -7.59 25.32 1.39
C GLY A 212 -8.13 24.75 0.07
N PHE A 213 -7.83 23.48 -0.27
CA PHE A 213 -8.42 22.85 -1.43
C PHE A 213 -9.80 22.25 -1.14
N GLU A 214 -10.70 22.34 -2.11
CA GLU A 214 -11.97 21.61 -2.06
C GLU A 214 -11.77 20.14 -2.45
N ALA A 215 -11.42 19.32 -1.47
CA ALA A 215 -11.24 17.88 -1.64
C ALA A 215 -12.48 17.09 -1.18
N GLY A 216 -13.58 17.29 -1.85
CA GLY A 216 -14.88 16.70 -1.47
C GLY A 216 -15.73 16.32 -2.67
N ASN A 217 -15.12 16.22 -3.86
CA ASN A 217 -15.82 15.80 -5.05
C ASN A 217 -15.96 14.26 -5.15
N GLU A 218 -16.61 13.79 -6.19
CA GLU A 218 -16.92 12.37 -6.42
C GLU A 218 -15.70 11.48 -6.73
N MET A 219 -14.48 12.02 -6.67
CA MET A 219 -13.29 11.29 -7.10
C MET A 219 -13.02 10.06 -6.23
N PHE A 220 -13.06 10.20 -4.89
CA PHE A 220 -12.88 9.07 -3.99
C PHE A 220 -14.10 8.16 -3.92
N ASP A 221 -15.28 8.67 -4.25
CA ASP A 221 -16.51 7.87 -4.36
C ASP A 221 -16.46 6.95 -5.60
N LYS A 222 -16.14 7.51 -6.77
CA LYS A 222 -16.19 6.78 -8.05
C LYS A 222 -14.91 6.10 -8.45
N HIS A 223 -13.75 6.62 -8.01
CA HIS A 223 -12.42 6.22 -8.50
C HIS A 223 -11.45 5.79 -7.40
N SER A 224 -11.95 5.33 -6.25
CA SER A 224 -11.11 4.86 -5.14
C SER A 224 -10.19 3.70 -5.52
N LYS A 225 -10.69 2.73 -6.33
CA LYS A 225 -9.86 1.63 -6.85
C LYS A 225 -8.78 2.16 -7.82
N TYR A 226 -9.10 3.16 -8.64
CA TYR A 226 -8.11 3.80 -9.50
C TYR A 226 -7.03 4.52 -8.67
N PHE A 227 -7.42 5.28 -7.64
CA PHE A 227 -6.49 5.92 -6.72
C PHE A 227 -5.50 4.91 -6.09
N ARG A 228 -6.02 3.78 -5.58
CA ARG A 228 -5.16 2.71 -5.05
C ARG A 228 -4.20 2.16 -6.11
N ASN A 229 -4.69 1.86 -7.29
CA ASN A 229 -3.88 1.32 -8.37
C ASN A 229 -2.85 2.34 -8.87
N ALA A 230 -3.17 3.63 -8.90
CA ALA A 230 -2.24 4.71 -9.22
C ALA A 230 -1.10 4.81 -8.19
N LEU A 231 -1.39 4.63 -6.90
CA LEU A 231 -0.37 4.53 -5.85
C LEU A 231 0.55 3.31 -6.06
N VAL A 232 0.00 2.17 -6.45
CA VAL A 232 0.81 0.97 -6.82
C VAL A 232 1.74 1.31 -7.98
N ARG A 233 1.23 1.91 -9.08
CA ARG A 233 2.03 2.26 -10.26
C ARG A 233 3.10 3.31 -9.96
N ALA A 234 2.81 4.26 -9.05
CA ALA A 234 3.77 5.28 -8.62
C ALA A 234 4.95 4.70 -7.83
N ASN A 235 4.81 3.50 -7.27
CA ASN A 235 5.81 2.85 -6.41
C ASN A 235 6.35 1.52 -6.99
N TYR A 236 5.99 1.17 -8.23
CA TYR A 236 6.48 -0.03 -8.90
C TYR A 236 7.46 0.31 -10.01
N GLN A 237 8.60 -0.38 -10.01
CA GLN A 237 9.52 -0.42 -11.16
C GLN A 237 9.97 -1.85 -11.42
N ASN A 238 10.28 -2.15 -12.68
CA ASN A 238 10.95 -3.38 -13.08
C ASN A 238 12.02 -3.04 -14.12
N LEU A 239 13.27 -2.90 -13.66
CA LEU A 239 14.39 -2.52 -14.52
C LEU A 239 14.70 -3.58 -15.59
N ALA A 240 14.41 -4.86 -15.30
CA ALA A 240 14.66 -5.95 -16.22
C ALA A 240 13.74 -5.90 -17.46
N THR A 241 12.54 -5.36 -17.32
CA THR A 241 11.55 -5.21 -18.40
C THR A 241 11.35 -3.76 -18.81
N ASN A 242 12.23 -2.85 -18.33
CA ASN A 242 12.18 -1.42 -18.61
C ASN A 242 10.85 -0.75 -18.21
N VAL A 243 10.29 -1.16 -17.06
CA VAL A 243 9.12 -0.51 -16.47
C VAL A 243 9.58 0.48 -15.41
N PRO A 244 9.51 1.81 -15.64
CA PRO A 244 9.90 2.83 -14.68
C PRO A 244 8.79 3.09 -13.64
N TYR A 245 9.14 3.77 -12.55
CA TYR A 245 8.18 4.47 -11.72
C TYR A 245 7.39 5.48 -12.56
N THR A 246 6.11 5.65 -12.28
CA THR A 246 5.31 6.67 -12.95
C THR A 246 4.29 7.32 -12.02
N MET A 247 4.37 8.64 -11.91
CA MET A 247 3.38 9.46 -11.19
C MET A 247 2.19 9.86 -12.08
N GLU A 248 2.23 9.52 -13.37
CA GLU A 248 1.25 9.98 -14.37
C GLU A 248 -0.20 9.70 -13.94
N TYR A 249 -0.49 8.47 -13.54
CA TYR A 249 -1.85 8.07 -13.16
C TYR A 249 -2.32 8.77 -11.88
N LEU A 250 -1.43 8.94 -10.91
CA LEU A 250 -1.77 9.64 -9.69
C LEU A 250 -1.95 11.14 -9.94
N ASN A 251 -1.13 11.74 -10.79
CA ASN A 251 -1.28 13.14 -11.21
C ASN A 251 -2.58 13.38 -11.98
N ARG A 252 -3.03 12.44 -12.84
CA ARG A 252 -4.35 12.49 -13.48
C ARG A 252 -5.49 12.49 -12.47
N PHE A 253 -5.40 11.63 -11.44
CA PHE A 253 -6.39 11.58 -10.37
C PHE A 253 -6.46 12.92 -9.62
N PHE A 254 -5.33 13.46 -9.20
CA PHE A 254 -5.27 14.74 -8.49
C PHE A 254 -5.62 15.94 -9.39
N GLY A 255 -5.31 15.90 -10.67
CA GLY A 255 -5.75 16.90 -11.65
C GLY A 255 -7.28 16.97 -11.76
N ASN A 256 -7.93 15.81 -11.83
CA ASN A 256 -9.40 15.75 -11.82
C ASN A 256 -9.97 16.20 -10.46
N LEU A 257 -9.33 15.80 -9.36
CA LEU A 257 -9.79 16.12 -8.00
C LEU A 257 -9.73 17.63 -7.70
N LEU A 258 -8.64 18.29 -8.06
CA LEU A 258 -8.29 19.62 -7.57
C LEU A 258 -8.36 20.71 -8.64
N LEU A 259 -8.17 20.37 -9.92
CA LEU A 259 -8.20 21.31 -11.05
C LEU A 259 -9.47 21.20 -11.89
N GLY A 260 -10.37 20.24 -11.57
CA GLY A 260 -11.56 19.98 -12.38
C GLY A 260 -11.24 19.46 -13.78
N GLU A 261 -10.06 18.86 -13.97
CA GLU A 261 -9.72 18.23 -15.24
C GLU A 261 -10.61 17.00 -15.50
N ASN A 262 -10.67 16.59 -16.74
CA ASN A 262 -11.45 15.41 -17.15
C ASN A 262 -10.54 14.34 -17.76
N ASN A 263 -9.47 13.99 -17.02
CA ASN A 263 -8.60 12.90 -17.41
C ASN A 263 -9.35 11.55 -17.34
N ARG A 264 -9.11 10.69 -18.31
CA ARG A 264 -9.62 9.32 -18.26
C ARG A 264 -8.96 8.55 -17.11
N LEU A 265 -9.79 7.97 -16.23
CA LEU A 265 -9.37 7.16 -15.08
C LEU A 265 -9.86 5.72 -15.26
N ASP A 266 -9.18 5.00 -16.16
CA ASP A 266 -9.49 3.60 -16.44
C ASP A 266 -8.43 2.68 -15.80
N ASN A 267 -8.86 1.74 -14.96
CA ASN A 267 -7.96 0.78 -14.32
C ASN A 267 -7.23 -0.13 -15.33
N ALA A 268 -7.80 -0.32 -16.52
CA ALA A 268 -7.14 -1.08 -17.59
C ALA A 268 -5.83 -0.41 -18.07
N ASP A 269 -5.76 0.92 -18.02
CA ASP A 269 -4.55 1.66 -18.43
C ASP A 269 -3.37 1.44 -17.45
N LEU A 270 -3.66 1.03 -16.20
CA LEU A 270 -2.66 0.80 -15.15
C LEU A 270 -2.14 -0.64 -15.14
N GLN A 271 -2.89 -1.56 -15.78
CA GLN A 271 -2.52 -2.96 -15.83
C GLN A 271 -1.23 -3.16 -16.62
N LEU A 272 -0.25 -3.81 -16.04
CA LEU A 272 0.95 -4.25 -16.74
C LEU A 272 0.70 -5.57 -17.46
N SER A 273 1.35 -5.75 -18.60
CA SER A 273 1.33 -7.05 -19.28
C SER A 273 2.19 -8.08 -18.53
N PRO A 274 1.94 -9.39 -18.71
CA PRO A 274 2.79 -10.43 -18.13
C PRO A 274 4.27 -10.28 -18.49
N VAL A 275 4.58 -9.78 -19.68
CA VAL A 275 5.97 -9.52 -20.12
C VAL A 275 6.60 -8.39 -19.30
N GLN A 276 5.84 -7.32 -19.02
CA GLN A 276 6.31 -6.18 -18.21
C GLN A 276 6.50 -6.53 -16.73
N THR A 277 5.81 -7.54 -16.26
CA THR A 277 5.90 -8.02 -14.88
C THR A 277 6.72 -9.31 -14.75
N ALA A 278 7.28 -9.81 -15.87
CA ALA A 278 8.11 -11.01 -15.84
C ALA A 278 9.28 -10.82 -14.86
N ILE A 279 9.23 -11.58 -13.80
CA ILE A 279 10.43 -11.89 -13.03
C ILE A 279 11.11 -12.99 -13.82
N PHE A 280 12.40 -12.84 -14.11
CA PHE A 280 13.13 -13.88 -14.84
C PHE A 280 12.98 -15.21 -14.10
N THR A 281 12.09 -16.05 -14.62
CA THR A 281 11.97 -17.43 -14.16
C THR A 281 13.20 -18.20 -14.62
N ASP A 282 13.69 -19.09 -13.79
CA ASP A 282 14.62 -20.11 -14.24
C ASP A 282 13.97 -20.94 -15.37
N LYS A 283 14.77 -21.67 -16.15
CA LYS A 283 14.28 -22.48 -17.26
C LYS A 283 13.24 -23.56 -16.88
N LYS A 284 12.82 -23.62 -15.62
CA LYS A 284 11.85 -24.57 -15.05
C LYS A 284 10.51 -23.93 -14.64
N GLY A 285 10.30 -22.62 -14.90
CA GLY A 285 8.99 -21.95 -14.67
C GLY A 285 8.61 -21.73 -13.19
N ASN A 286 9.56 -21.78 -12.26
CA ASN A 286 9.30 -21.53 -10.84
C ASN A 286 9.21 -20.02 -10.55
N ILE A 287 8.01 -19.47 -10.61
CA ILE A 287 7.66 -18.14 -10.12
C ILE A 287 7.39 -18.28 -8.61
N GLY A 288 7.99 -17.44 -7.80
CA GLY A 288 7.55 -17.21 -6.41
C GLY A 288 8.45 -17.76 -5.31
N LYS A 289 9.32 -18.75 -5.53
CA LYS A 289 10.20 -19.25 -4.46
C LYS A 289 11.33 -18.29 -4.08
N ASN A 290 11.79 -17.43 -4.99
CA ASN A 290 12.92 -16.55 -4.74
C ASN A 290 12.54 -15.26 -4.00
N THR A 291 11.30 -14.77 -4.11
CA THR A 291 10.88 -13.52 -3.45
C THR A 291 10.72 -13.71 -1.95
N ASP A 292 10.11 -14.82 -1.53
CA ASP A 292 9.98 -15.16 -0.11
C ASP A 292 11.35 -15.43 0.51
N LYS A 293 12.26 -16.06 -0.25
CA LYS A 293 13.64 -16.30 0.16
C LYS A 293 14.49 -15.04 0.23
N ILE A 294 14.31 -14.10 -0.68
CA ILE A 294 14.96 -12.79 -0.62
C ILE A 294 14.51 -12.04 0.64
N ALA A 295 13.23 -12.09 0.97
CA ALA A 295 12.71 -11.51 2.21
C ALA A 295 13.32 -12.20 3.46
N GLU A 296 13.38 -13.54 3.46
CA GLU A 296 14.01 -14.32 4.54
C GLU A 296 15.52 -14.00 4.68
N ILE A 297 16.25 -13.90 3.56
CA ILE A 297 17.67 -13.54 3.54
C ILE A 297 17.89 -12.13 4.06
N THR A 298 17.04 -11.19 3.63
CA THR A 298 17.12 -9.79 4.07
C THR A 298 16.81 -9.66 5.56
N ASP A 299 15.84 -10.40 6.06
CA ASP A 299 15.54 -10.47 7.51
C ASP A 299 16.72 -11.05 8.31
N LYS A 300 17.40 -12.07 7.76
CA LYS A 300 18.48 -12.77 8.44
C LYS A 300 19.83 -12.06 8.40
N PHE A 301 20.10 -11.32 7.34
CA PHE A 301 21.40 -10.69 7.08
C PHE A 301 21.34 -9.16 6.98
N GLY A 302 20.18 -8.54 7.10
CA GLY A 302 19.95 -7.09 7.28
C GLY A 302 20.94 -6.19 6.54
N ASN A 303 21.76 -5.46 7.29
CA ASN A 303 22.75 -4.50 6.78
C ASN A 303 23.83 -5.10 5.85
N LEU A 304 24.00 -6.42 5.81
CA LEU A 304 24.95 -7.07 4.92
C LEU A 304 24.41 -7.17 3.49
N THR A 305 23.07 -7.24 3.31
CA THR A 305 22.46 -7.28 1.99
C THR A 305 22.56 -5.96 1.24
N ASP A 306 22.72 -4.82 1.95
CA ASP A 306 22.93 -3.51 1.34
C ASP A 306 24.28 -3.40 0.60
N LYS A 307 25.19 -4.30 0.87
CA LYS A 307 26.54 -4.34 0.27
C LYS A 307 26.63 -5.20 -1.00
N ILE A 308 25.53 -5.86 -1.38
CA ILE A 308 25.47 -6.74 -2.55
C ILE A 308 24.47 -6.22 -3.59
N LYS A 309 24.71 -6.53 -4.85
CA LYS A 309 23.83 -6.11 -5.95
C LYS A 309 22.65 -7.07 -6.08
N SER A 310 21.58 -6.62 -6.73
CA SER A 310 20.38 -7.42 -6.98
C SER A 310 20.68 -8.79 -7.60
N ALA A 311 21.59 -8.87 -8.58
CA ALA A 311 21.97 -10.13 -9.21
C ALA A 311 22.69 -11.12 -8.27
N GLU A 312 23.40 -10.63 -7.27
CA GLU A 312 24.09 -11.43 -6.25
C GLU A 312 23.10 -11.91 -5.20
N LEU A 313 22.11 -11.08 -4.87
CA LEU A 313 21.00 -11.43 -3.97
C LEU A 313 20.09 -12.50 -4.59
N GLU A 314 19.75 -12.37 -5.88
CA GLU A 314 18.99 -13.39 -6.63
C GLU A 314 19.74 -14.72 -6.70
N PHE A 315 21.06 -14.66 -6.94
CA PHE A 315 21.91 -15.86 -6.93
C PHE A 315 21.91 -16.51 -5.53
N LEU A 316 22.07 -15.72 -4.47
CA LEU A 316 22.01 -16.22 -3.10
C LEU A 316 20.66 -16.88 -2.80
N ALA A 317 19.56 -16.25 -3.20
CA ALA A 317 18.21 -16.79 -3.02
C ALA A 317 18.05 -18.15 -3.72
N ALA A 318 18.60 -18.31 -4.91
CA ALA A 318 18.54 -19.57 -5.65
C ALA A 318 19.26 -20.73 -4.95
N ILE A 319 20.35 -20.46 -4.22
CA ILE A 319 21.15 -21.49 -3.54
C ILE A 319 20.88 -21.58 -2.03
N PHE A 320 20.04 -20.72 -1.46
CA PHE A 320 19.88 -20.51 -0.02
C PHE A 320 19.47 -21.77 0.75
N ASP A 321 18.52 -22.55 0.23
CA ASP A 321 18.09 -23.83 0.83
C ASP A 321 19.22 -24.85 0.92
N SER A 322 20.16 -24.81 -0.03
CA SER A 322 21.32 -25.68 -0.04
C SER A 322 22.40 -25.29 0.95
N LEU A 323 22.23 -24.14 1.62
CA LEU A 323 23.10 -23.60 2.66
C LEU A 323 22.45 -23.66 4.05
N ALA A 324 21.24 -24.24 4.15
CA ALA A 324 20.55 -24.43 5.43
C ALA A 324 21.37 -25.31 6.38
N ASP A 325 21.16 -25.12 7.69
CA ASP A 325 21.79 -25.91 8.77
C ASP A 325 23.32 -25.97 8.76
N GLY A 326 23.96 -25.01 8.09
CA GLY A 326 25.42 -24.94 7.98
C GLY A 326 26.01 -25.81 6.87
N ALA A 327 25.16 -26.26 5.96
CA ALA A 327 25.61 -27.01 4.78
C ALA A 327 26.55 -26.17 3.91
N GLU A 328 27.45 -26.87 3.20
CA GLU A 328 28.46 -26.29 2.33
C GLU A 328 28.11 -26.56 0.85
N ILE A 329 28.22 -25.54 0.01
CA ILE A 329 28.00 -25.65 -1.44
C ILE A 329 29.29 -25.46 -2.24
N THR A 330 29.44 -26.22 -3.31
CA THR A 330 30.54 -26.07 -4.28
C THR A 330 30.14 -25.18 -5.46
N ASN A 331 31.13 -24.65 -6.20
CA ASN A 331 30.88 -23.93 -7.45
C ASN A 331 30.06 -24.75 -8.46
N ALA A 332 30.35 -26.03 -8.62
CA ALA A 332 29.62 -26.89 -9.54
C ALA A 332 28.14 -27.06 -9.16
N ARG A 333 27.88 -27.31 -7.88
CA ARG A 333 26.50 -27.42 -7.38
C ARG A 333 25.72 -26.12 -7.49
N ALA A 334 26.39 -25.00 -7.22
CA ALA A 334 25.76 -23.67 -7.37
C ALA A 334 25.44 -23.34 -8.84
N GLN A 335 26.29 -23.76 -9.79
CA GLN A 335 25.98 -23.63 -11.22
C GLN A 335 24.76 -24.47 -11.62
N GLU A 336 24.71 -25.73 -11.16
CA GLU A 336 23.57 -26.60 -11.41
C GLU A 336 22.24 -26.02 -10.91
N ILE A 337 22.22 -25.49 -9.67
CA ILE A 337 21.02 -24.95 -9.03
C ILE A 337 20.61 -23.61 -9.66
N SER A 338 21.56 -22.69 -9.84
CA SER A 338 21.28 -21.33 -10.30
C SER A 338 21.19 -21.19 -11.82
N GLY A 339 21.66 -22.17 -12.59
CA GLY A 339 21.74 -22.08 -14.04
C GLY A 339 22.74 -21.04 -14.57
N LYS A 340 23.60 -20.47 -13.70
CA LYS A 340 24.55 -19.40 -14.06
C LYS A 340 25.87 -20.02 -14.55
N SER A 341 26.63 -19.27 -15.38
CA SER A 341 27.95 -19.70 -15.86
C SER A 341 28.95 -19.81 -14.70
N ALA A 342 29.99 -20.63 -14.89
CA ALA A 342 31.08 -20.82 -13.93
C ALA A 342 31.76 -19.48 -13.52
N GLU A 343 31.91 -18.58 -14.48
CA GLU A 343 32.50 -17.27 -14.26
C GLU A 343 31.57 -16.36 -13.38
N SER A 344 30.27 -16.34 -13.70
CA SER A 344 29.27 -15.59 -12.91
C SER A 344 29.20 -16.12 -11.49
N VAL A 345 29.16 -17.44 -11.29
CA VAL A 345 29.12 -18.08 -9.96
C VAL A 345 30.32 -17.70 -9.13
N LYS A 346 31.54 -17.73 -9.73
CA LYS A 346 32.76 -17.28 -9.02
C LYS A 346 32.68 -15.82 -8.60
N LYS A 347 32.20 -14.96 -9.48
CA LYS A 347 32.05 -13.54 -9.22
C LYS A 347 31.04 -13.30 -8.07
N TYR A 348 29.90 -13.98 -8.12
CA TYR A 348 28.86 -13.83 -7.08
C TYR A 348 29.34 -14.37 -5.72
N PHE A 349 29.98 -15.52 -5.67
CA PHE A 349 30.57 -16.01 -4.43
C PHE A 349 31.63 -15.06 -3.86
N ALA A 350 32.47 -14.47 -4.69
CA ALA A 350 33.45 -13.49 -4.23
C ALA A 350 32.79 -12.25 -3.62
N ALA A 351 31.73 -11.72 -4.25
CA ALA A 351 30.97 -10.59 -3.74
C ALA A 351 30.26 -10.92 -2.41
N LEU A 352 29.61 -12.09 -2.31
CA LEU A 352 28.91 -12.52 -1.09
C LEU A 352 29.87 -12.78 0.08
N VAL A 353 31.09 -13.26 -0.20
CA VAL A 353 32.14 -13.39 0.82
C VAL A 353 32.67 -12.02 1.24
N ALA A 354 32.91 -11.11 0.29
CA ALA A 354 33.34 -9.75 0.58
C ALA A 354 32.28 -8.95 1.38
N ALA A 355 31.01 -9.20 1.13
CA ALA A 355 29.90 -8.63 1.90
C ALA A 355 29.72 -9.25 3.31
N GLY A 356 30.39 -10.36 3.60
CA GLY A 356 30.29 -11.05 4.88
C GLY A 356 29.08 -11.98 5.02
N VAL A 357 28.31 -12.20 3.93
CA VAL A 357 27.14 -13.09 3.90
C VAL A 357 27.54 -14.57 3.88
N LEU A 358 28.61 -14.87 3.14
CA LEU A 358 29.18 -16.23 3.05
C LEU A 358 30.59 -16.30 3.59
N VAL A 359 31.00 -17.49 3.99
CA VAL A 359 32.41 -17.83 4.34
C VAL A 359 32.89 -18.88 3.41
N ALA A 360 34.08 -18.68 2.83
CA ALA A 360 34.78 -19.70 2.04
C ALA A 360 35.47 -20.71 2.95
N VAL A 361 35.32 -21.98 2.65
CA VAL A 361 35.92 -23.11 3.39
C VAL A 361 36.80 -23.95 2.41
N GLY A 362 38.00 -24.26 2.81
CA GLY A 362 38.96 -25.01 1.97
C GLY A 362 39.63 -24.13 0.92
N GLU A 363 40.56 -24.73 0.17
CA GLU A 363 41.42 -24.04 -0.80
C GLU A 363 41.32 -24.64 -2.21
N ARG A 364 41.61 -23.82 -3.21
CA ARG A 364 41.71 -24.19 -4.63
C ARG A 364 40.49 -25.01 -5.13
N LYS A 365 40.69 -26.22 -5.63
CA LYS A 365 39.63 -27.08 -6.19
C LYS A 365 38.66 -27.64 -5.14
N ALA A 366 39.05 -27.65 -3.84
CA ALA A 366 38.23 -28.10 -2.72
C ALA A 366 37.44 -26.96 -2.04
N ARG A 367 37.47 -25.73 -2.59
CA ARG A 367 36.78 -24.57 -2.01
C ARG A 367 35.29 -24.77 -2.07
N LYS A 368 34.65 -24.57 -0.89
CA LYS A 368 33.20 -24.57 -0.68
C LYS A 368 32.78 -23.28 0.03
N TYR A 369 31.50 -23.03 0.08
CA TYR A 369 30.92 -21.82 0.68
C TYR A 369 29.78 -22.19 1.62
N LYS A 370 29.67 -21.51 2.75
CA LYS A 370 28.57 -21.66 3.72
C LYS A 370 28.11 -20.31 4.25
N LEU A 371 26.94 -20.25 4.85
CA LEU A 371 26.43 -19.03 5.49
C LEU A 371 27.31 -18.59 6.66
N ASN A 372 27.54 -17.29 6.76
CA ASN A 372 28.27 -16.69 7.88
C ASN A 372 27.32 -16.51 9.08
N ARG A 373 27.36 -17.42 10.05
CA ARG A 373 26.49 -17.36 11.25
C ARG A 373 26.83 -16.22 12.21
N LYS A 374 28.03 -15.62 12.12
CA LYS A 374 28.46 -14.51 13.00
C LYS A 374 27.99 -13.13 12.53
N GLY A 375 27.40 -13.02 11.37
CA GLY A 375 26.86 -11.77 10.83
C GLY A 375 25.33 -11.68 10.92
N ALA A 376 24.69 -12.63 11.60
CA ALA A 376 23.23 -12.73 11.77
C ALA A 376 22.75 -12.42 13.22
N GLU A 377 23.67 -11.95 14.09
CA GLU A 377 23.38 -11.44 15.43
C GLU A 377 23.35 -9.91 15.49
#